data_5ed0b66c2ff5e4af12815cd8535c99eb
#
_entry.id   5ed0b66c2ff5e4af12815cd8535c99eb
#
_cell.length_a   1.000
_cell.length_b   1.000
_cell.length_c   1.000
_cell.angle_alpha   90.00
_cell.angle_beta   90.00
_cell.angle_gamma   90.00
#
_symmetry.space_group_name_H-M   'P 1'
#
loop_
_entity.id
_entity.type
_entity.pdbx_description
1 polymer ?
#
loop_
_entity_poly.entity_id
_entity_poly.type
_entity_poly.pdbx_seq_one_letter_code
_entity_poly.pdbx_strand_id
1 'polypeptide(L)'
;MHANCSSINVPTVTPNYMAYGELGRNPLFIEAAAKCMQYWFRVLKQPATRHSKMEYQSLLIVSEKDESCVAHIQSLLCRFDYGFVWLFGRSGDERLFLRDFEERLRLYSTQDWFSHLSQSSHFEMYHCFKSAIGEEDRLDLFKTNINRTALARFRLGVFPFKGHRLRYSLSEANRACPFCTDKAED
;
A
#
# COMPACT_ATOMS: atom_id res chain seq x y z
N MET A 1 -7.46 -7.32 -1.89
CA MET A 1 -7.01 -7.39 -0.48
C MET A 1 -7.41 -6.09 0.21
N HIS A 2 -8.46 -6.12 1.03
CA HIS A 2 -8.87 -4.94 1.78
C HIS A 2 -7.97 -4.81 3.00
N ALA A 3 -7.05 -3.83 2.95
CA ALA A 3 -6.25 -3.49 4.11
C ALA A 3 -7.16 -3.01 5.23
N ASN A 4 -6.91 -3.51 6.37
CA ASN A 4 -7.33 -3.15 7.73
C ASN A 4 -8.08 -1.81 7.96
N CYS A 5 -9.06 -1.46 7.11
CA CYS A 5 -10.00 -0.38 7.40
C CYS A 5 -10.74 -0.62 8.72
N SER A 6 -10.80 -1.88 9.18
CA SER A 6 -11.39 -2.25 10.45
C SER A 6 -10.63 -1.75 11.68
N SER A 7 -9.30 -1.56 11.60
CA SER A 7 -8.51 -1.13 12.76
C SER A 7 -8.70 0.35 13.12
N ILE A 8 -9.03 1.19 12.13
CA ILE A 8 -9.37 2.61 12.33
C ILE A 8 -10.85 2.89 12.06
N ASN A 9 -11.64 1.85 11.82
CA ASN A 9 -13.09 1.90 11.62
C ASN A 9 -13.53 2.99 10.63
N VAL A 10 -12.80 3.14 9.51
CA VAL A 10 -13.17 4.05 8.43
C VAL A 10 -14.08 3.33 7.41
N PRO A 11 -14.92 4.06 6.67
CA PRO A 11 -15.77 3.48 5.64
C PRO A 11 -14.97 2.69 4.60
N THR A 12 -15.54 1.63 4.06
CA THR A 12 -14.94 0.77 3.01
C THR A 12 -14.64 1.51 1.71
N VAL A 13 -15.29 2.64 1.49
CA VAL A 13 -15.04 3.54 0.35
C VAL A 13 -13.75 4.36 0.50
N THR A 14 -13.13 4.36 1.69
CA THR A 14 -11.85 5.06 1.89
C THR A 14 -10.75 4.37 1.11
N PRO A 15 -9.99 5.08 0.26
CA PRO A 15 -8.89 4.48 -0.48
C PRO A 15 -7.84 3.85 0.44
N ASN A 16 -7.34 2.68 0.06
CA ASN A 16 -6.38 1.93 0.86
C ASN A 16 -5.09 2.72 1.16
N TYR A 17 -4.61 3.53 0.20
CA TYR A 17 -3.41 4.32 0.40
C TYR A 17 -3.55 5.34 1.54
N MET A 18 -4.76 5.87 1.78
CA MET A 18 -5.03 6.75 2.91
C MET A 18 -5.01 5.99 4.24
N ALA A 19 -5.62 4.80 4.26
CA ALA A 19 -5.58 3.94 5.44
C ALA A 19 -4.14 3.54 5.81
N TYR A 20 -3.29 3.26 4.82
CA TYR A 20 -1.87 3.00 5.06
C TYR A 20 -1.14 4.23 5.62
N GLY A 21 -1.42 5.41 5.06
CA GLY A 21 -0.87 6.67 5.56
C GLY A 21 -1.24 6.91 7.02
N GLU A 22 -2.51 6.75 7.41
CA GLU A 22 -2.97 6.95 8.80
C GLU A 22 -2.40 5.91 9.76
N LEU A 23 -2.25 4.68 9.34
CA LEU A 23 -1.68 3.61 10.17
C LEU A 23 -0.15 3.64 10.23
N GLY A 24 0.51 4.49 9.44
CA GLY A 24 1.96 4.49 9.32
C GLY A 24 2.54 3.18 8.79
N ARG A 25 1.73 2.39 8.08
CA ARG A 25 2.10 1.07 7.62
C ARG A 25 2.39 1.04 6.14
N ASN A 26 3.47 0.38 5.78
CA ASN A 26 3.73 0.08 4.39
C ASN A 26 2.73 -0.97 3.85
N PRO A 27 2.42 -0.93 2.55
CA PRO A 27 1.62 -1.97 1.92
C PRO A 27 2.22 -3.36 2.11
N LEU A 28 1.38 -4.34 2.38
CA LEU A 28 1.77 -5.73 2.66
C LEU A 28 2.56 -6.37 1.49
N PHE A 29 2.36 -5.87 0.26
CA PHE A 29 3.07 -6.40 -0.90
C PHE A 29 4.59 -6.26 -0.77
N ILE A 30 5.11 -5.26 -0.05
CA ILE A 30 6.55 -5.04 0.13
C ILE A 30 7.16 -6.22 0.91
N GLU A 31 6.54 -6.58 2.02
CA GLU A 31 6.97 -7.72 2.83
C GLU A 31 6.82 -9.05 2.05
N ALA A 32 5.71 -9.19 1.33
CA ALA A 32 5.47 -10.37 0.50
C ALA A 32 6.51 -10.50 -0.61
N ALA A 33 6.85 -9.41 -1.31
CA ALA A 33 7.87 -9.39 -2.34
C ALA A 33 9.26 -9.74 -1.78
N ALA A 34 9.64 -9.15 -0.64
CA ALA A 34 10.91 -9.47 0.01
C ALA A 34 11.02 -10.96 0.41
N LYS A 35 9.94 -11.52 0.98
CA LYS A 35 9.88 -12.96 1.31
C LYS A 35 9.92 -13.84 0.06
N CYS A 36 9.28 -13.41 -1.03
CA CYS A 36 9.30 -14.11 -2.30
C CYS A 36 10.73 -14.17 -2.87
N MET A 37 11.46 -13.04 -2.85
CA MET A 37 12.87 -13.00 -3.27
C MET A 37 13.77 -13.89 -2.39
N GLN A 38 13.58 -13.85 -1.08
CA GLN A 38 14.30 -14.70 -0.15
C GLN A 38 14.07 -16.20 -0.43
N TYR A 39 12.82 -16.56 -0.72
CA TYR A 39 12.47 -17.93 -1.09
C TYR A 39 13.10 -18.33 -2.43
N TRP A 40 13.06 -17.45 -3.43
CA TRP A 40 13.67 -17.68 -4.73
C TRP A 40 15.17 -17.95 -4.64
N PHE A 41 15.95 -17.15 -3.90
CA PHE A 41 17.37 -17.43 -3.66
C PHE A 41 17.59 -18.78 -2.98
N ARG A 42 16.72 -19.16 -2.07
CA ARG A 42 16.76 -20.48 -1.43
C ARG A 42 16.58 -21.61 -2.45
N VAL A 43 15.64 -21.46 -3.38
CA VAL A 43 15.39 -22.43 -4.45
C VAL A 43 16.58 -22.50 -5.41
N LEU A 44 17.19 -21.36 -5.76
CA LEU A 44 18.37 -21.34 -6.63
C LEU A 44 19.55 -22.15 -6.08
N LYS A 45 19.74 -22.16 -4.77
CA LYS A 45 20.82 -22.89 -4.07
C LYS A 45 20.55 -24.38 -3.89
N GLN A 46 19.33 -24.83 -4.11
CA GLN A 46 19.00 -26.23 -3.93
C GLN A 46 19.62 -27.12 -5.02
N PRO A 47 19.97 -28.38 -4.68
CA PRO A 47 20.41 -29.33 -5.69
C PRO A 47 19.30 -29.63 -6.69
N ALA A 48 19.67 -29.96 -7.92
CA ALA A 48 18.74 -30.23 -9.04
C ALA A 48 17.72 -31.35 -8.74
N THR A 49 18.05 -32.25 -7.81
CA THR A 49 17.19 -33.36 -7.40
C THR A 49 16.05 -32.96 -6.45
N ARG A 50 16.08 -31.75 -5.93
CA ARG A 50 15.01 -31.26 -5.06
C ARG A 50 13.78 -30.89 -5.86
N HIS A 51 12.62 -31.31 -5.41
CA HIS A 51 11.33 -31.07 -6.09
C HIS A 51 11.10 -29.60 -6.39
N SER A 52 11.31 -28.70 -5.43
CA SER A 52 11.15 -27.24 -5.63
C SER A 52 12.10 -26.67 -6.71
N LYS A 53 13.30 -27.26 -6.87
CA LYS A 53 14.23 -26.85 -7.93
C LYS A 53 13.77 -27.37 -9.30
N MET A 54 13.27 -28.60 -9.34
CA MET A 54 12.71 -29.18 -10.57
C MET A 54 11.49 -28.42 -11.06
N GLU A 55 10.56 -28.09 -10.15
CA GLU A 55 9.39 -27.27 -10.45
C GLU A 55 9.79 -25.88 -10.96
N TYR A 56 10.76 -25.24 -10.32
CA TYR A 56 11.28 -23.95 -10.78
C TYR A 56 11.83 -24.04 -12.21
N GLN A 57 12.59 -25.09 -12.53
CA GLN A 57 13.12 -25.31 -13.87
C GLN A 57 12.01 -25.55 -14.90
N SER A 58 10.99 -26.31 -14.54
CA SER A 58 9.81 -26.52 -15.39
C SER A 58 9.05 -25.20 -15.65
N LEU A 59 8.88 -24.39 -14.64
CA LEU A 59 8.24 -23.08 -14.77
C LEU A 59 9.04 -22.11 -15.62
N LEU A 60 10.37 -22.17 -15.61
CA LEU A 60 11.21 -21.36 -16.52
C LEU A 60 10.95 -21.65 -17.99
N ILE A 61 10.69 -22.92 -18.34
CA ILE A 61 10.41 -23.34 -19.71
C ILE A 61 9.03 -22.86 -20.18
N VAL A 62 8.06 -22.84 -19.26
CA VAL A 62 6.66 -22.50 -19.56
C VAL A 62 6.39 -20.99 -19.41
N SER A 63 7.25 -20.25 -18.71
CA SER A 63 6.99 -18.89 -18.23
C SER A 63 6.85 -17.81 -19.30
N GLU A 64 7.11 -18.11 -20.58
CA GLU A 64 6.91 -17.12 -21.66
C GLU A 64 5.43 -16.75 -21.89
N LYS A 65 4.47 -17.47 -21.32
CA LYS A 65 3.04 -17.30 -21.60
C LYS A 65 2.12 -17.10 -20.40
N ASP A 66 2.58 -17.32 -19.16
CA ASP A 66 1.68 -17.37 -18.01
C ASP A 66 2.09 -16.44 -16.86
N GLU A 67 1.10 -16.00 -16.08
CA GLU A 67 1.23 -15.29 -14.79
C GLU A 67 1.87 -16.19 -13.70
N SER A 68 2.98 -16.86 -14.03
CA SER A 68 3.68 -17.74 -13.09
C SER A 68 4.39 -16.92 -12.01
N CYS A 69 4.63 -17.54 -10.87
CA CYS A 69 5.42 -16.89 -9.80
C CYS A 69 6.84 -16.55 -10.27
N VAL A 70 7.38 -17.30 -11.22
CA VAL A 70 8.70 -17.09 -11.83
C VAL A 70 8.69 -15.83 -12.70
N ALA A 71 7.67 -15.68 -13.56
CA ALA A 71 7.47 -14.48 -14.38
C ALA A 71 7.26 -13.24 -13.50
N HIS A 72 6.55 -13.38 -12.39
CA HIS A 72 6.36 -12.30 -11.43
C HIS A 72 7.67 -11.86 -10.77
N ILE A 73 8.53 -12.78 -10.35
CA ILE A 73 9.86 -12.49 -9.81
C ILE A 73 10.71 -11.76 -10.86
N GLN A 74 10.73 -12.25 -12.09
CA GLN A 74 11.44 -11.62 -13.21
C GLN A 74 10.96 -10.18 -13.42
N SER A 75 9.64 -9.99 -13.52
CA SER A 75 9.02 -8.69 -13.69
C SER A 75 9.39 -7.73 -12.56
N LEU A 76 9.34 -8.18 -11.30
CA LEU A 76 9.74 -7.36 -10.16
C LEU A 76 11.22 -6.96 -10.24
N LEU A 77 12.12 -7.89 -10.52
CA LEU A 77 13.54 -7.60 -10.64
C LEU A 77 13.83 -6.61 -11.78
N CYS A 78 13.21 -6.79 -12.92
CA CYS A 78 13.36 -5.89 -14.07
C CYS A 78 12.80 -4.49 -13.77
N ARG A 79 11.63 -4.42 -13.12
CA ARG A 79 10.96 -3.16 -12.77
C ARG A 79 11.79 -2.28 -11.84
N PHE A 80 12.59 -2.89 -10.98
CA PHE A 80 13.40 -2.17 -9.97
C PHE A 80 14.90 -2.13 -10.31
N ASP A 81 15.26 -2.32 -11.59
CA ASP A 81 16.63 -2.27 -12.11
C ASP A 81 17.57 -3.37 -11.60
N TYR A 82 17.02 -4.48 -11.12
CA TYR A 82 17.78 -5.66 -10.72
C TYR A 82 17.74 -6.79 -11.76
N GLY A 83 17.50 -6.48 -13.03
CA GLY A 83 17.46 -7.48 -14.11
C GLY A 83 18.72 -8.34 -14.20
N PHE A 84 19.89 -7.79 -13.82
CA PHE A 84 21.15 -8.54 -13.75
C PHE A 84 21.10 -9.69 -12.71
N VAL A 85 20.39 -9.51 -11.59
CA VAL A 85 20.23 -10.57 -10.58
C VAL A 85 19.43 -11.73 -11.15
N TRP A 86 18.42 -11.44 -11.96
CA TRP A 86 17.67 -12.45 -12.69
C TRP A 86 18.56 -13.22 -13.67
N LEU A 87 19.33 -12.51 -14.49
CA LEU A 87 20.19 -13.11 -15.54
C LEU A 87 21.28 -14.00 -14.96
N PHE A 88 21.91 -13.57 -13.89
CA PHE A 88 23.03 -14.31 -13.29
C PHE A 88 22.61 -15.27 -12.17
N GLY A 89 21.37 -15.22 -11.70
CA GLY A 89 20.86 -16.05 -10.61
C GLY A 89 21.61 -15.83 -9.28
N ARG A 90 22.25 -14.66 -9.12
CA ARG A 90 23.02 -14.30 -7.94
C ARG A 90 23.08 -12.80 -7.76
N SER A 91 23.17 -12.35 -6.51
CA SER A 91 23.17 -10.94 -6.14
C SER A 91 24.45 -10.49 -5.41
N GLY A 92 25.46 -11.37 -5.29
CA GLY A 92 26.58 -11.13 -4.38
C GLY A 92 26.16 -11.42 -2.93
N ASP A 93 26.19 -10.41 -2.06
CA ASP A 93 25.65 -10.54 -0.70
C ASP A 93 24.12 -10.43 -0.72
N GLU A 94 23.44 -11.56 -0.48
CA GLU A 94 21.99 -11.63 -0.49
C GLU A 94 21.33 -10.79 0.58
N ARG A 95 21.95 -10.63 1.75
CA ARG A 95 21.37 -9.84 2.84
C ARG A 95 21.37 -8.36 2.48
N LEU A 96 22.47 -7.89 1.90
CA LEU A 96 22.58 -6.52 1.41
C LEU A 96 21.58 -6.28 0.27
N PHE A 97 21.51 -7.21 -0.67
CA PHE A 97 20.56 -7.14 -1.78
C PHE A 97 19.12 -7.07 -1.28
N LEU A 98 18.69 -7.98 -0.39
CA LEU A 98 17.33 -8.01 0.11
C LEU A 98 16.96 -6.72 0.85
N ARG A 99 17.88 -6.15 1.61
CA ARG A 99 17.67 -4.88 2.29
C ARG A 99 17.51 -3.72 1.30
N ASP A 100 18.38 -3.63 0.31
CA ASP A 100 18.33 -2.60 -0.73
C ASP A 100 17.05 -2.73 -1.59
N PHE A 101 16.69 -3.95 -1.95
CA PHE A 101 15.46 -4.24 -2.68
C PHE A 101 14.21 -3.82 -1.89
N GLU A 102 14.15 -4.15 -0.60
CA GLU A 102 13.03 -3.77 0.27
C GLU A 102 12.95 -2.24 0.44
N GLU A 103 14.09 -1.56 0.57
CA GLU A 103 14.16 -0.11 0.65
C GLU A 103 13.66 0.55 -0.65
N ARG A 104 14.04 0.05 -1.81
CA ARG A 104 13.51 0.52 -3.10
C ARG A 104 12.01 0.33 -3.23
N LEU A 105 11.49 -0.81 -2.80
CA LEU A 105 10.05 -1.04 -2.76
C LEU A 105 9.32 -0.03 -1.87
N ARG A 106 9.90 0.30 -0.71
CA ARG A 106 9.34 1.31 0.20
C ARG A 106 9.36 2.70 -0.42
N LEU A 107 10.48 3.09 -1.02
CA LEU A 107 10.62 4.38 -1.71
C LEU A 107 9.60 4.50 -2.85
N TYR A 108 9.48 3.46 -3.68
CA TYR A 108 8.49 3.40 -4.74
C TYR A 108 7.07 3.53 -4.21
N SER A 109 6.73 2.79 -3.15
CA SER A 109 5.42 2.85 -2.53
C SER A 109 5.11 4.22 -1.94
N THR A 110 6.10 4.87 -1.36
CA THR A 110 5.97 6.24 -0.83
C THR A 110 5.74 7.25 -1.95
N GLN A 111 6.46 7.13 -3.04
CA GLN A 111 6.29 8.00 -4.21
C GLN A 111 4.92 7.80 -4.88
N ASP A 112 4.49 6.56 -5.01
CA ASP A 112 3.16 6.21 -5.52
C ASP A 112 2.05 6.80 -4.64
N TRP A 113 2.21 6.69 -3.32
CA TRP A 113 1.31 7.28 -2.35
C TRP A 113 1.19 8.81 -2.50
N PHE A 114 2.32 9.52 -2.62
CA PHE A 114 2.32 10.95 -2.87
C PHE A 114 1.65 11.31 -4.19
N SER A 115 1.90 10.54 -5.23
CA SER A 115 1.28 10.71 -6.55
C SER A 115 -0.24 10.63 -6.46
N HIS A 116 -0.75 9.61 -5.77
CA HIS A 116 -2.20 9.45 -5.56
C HIS A 116 -2.82 10.57 -4.74
N LEU A 117 -2.13 11.05 -3.70
CA LEU A 117 -2.61 12.18 -2.92
C LEU A 117 -2.68 13.46 -3.74
N SER A 118 -1.65 13.74 -4.55
CA SER A 118 -1.56 14.97 -5.35
C SER A 118 -2.60 15.04 -6.47
N GLN A 119 -3.05 13.89 -6.99
CA GLN A 119 -4.04 13.80 -8.05
C GLN A 119 -5.48 13.96 -7.56
N SER A 120 -5.72 13.86 -6.27
CA SER A 120 -7.06 13.86 -5.71
C SER A 120 -7.40 15.18 -5.04
N SER A 121 -8.24 15.99 -5.69
CA SER A 121 -8.78 17.24 -5.12
C SER A 121 -9.66 17.03 -3.88
N HIS A 122 -10.16 15.80 -3.66
CA HIS A 122 -11.01 15.49 -2.51
C HIS A 122 -10.24 15.41 -1.18
N PHE A 123 -8.90 15.38 -1.23
CA PHE A 123 -8.06 15.14 -0.06
C PHE A 123 -7.06 16.28 0.22
N GLU A 124 -7.37 17.49 -0.23
CA GLU A 124 -6.54 18.68 0.05
C GLU A 124 -6.28 18.84 1.55
N MET A 125 -7.33 18.66 2.38
CA MET A 125 -7.18 18.71 3.83
C MET A 125 -6.21 17.62 4.35
N TYR A 126 -6.30 16.41 3.82
CA TYR A 126 -5.41 15.32 4.24
C TYR A 126 -3.94 15.64 3.94
N HIS A 127 -3.69 16.25 2.79
CA HIS A 127 -2.35 16.69 2.38
C HIS A 127 -1.74 17.72 3.34
N CYS A 128 -2.57 18.59 3.91
CA CYS A 128 -2.12 19.58 4.90
C CYS A 128 -1.67 18.93 6.22
N PHE A 129 -2.23 17.78 6.58
CA PHE A 129 -1.97 17.11 7.84
C PHE A 129 -0.93 15.99 7.74
N LYS A 130 -0.73 15.41 6.55
CA LYS A 130 0.10 14.22 6.36
C LYS A 130 1.10 14.41 5.24
N SER A 131 2.36 14.60 5.63
CA SER A 131 3.48 14.80 4.69
C SER A 131 4.32 13.54 4.45
N ALA A 132 4.14 12.47 5.23
CA ALA A 132 4.89 11.21 5.08
C ALA A 132 4.09 10.00 5.56
N ILE A 133 4.41 8.83 5.02
CA ILE A 133 3.93 7.55 5.58
C ILE A 133 4.79 7.24 6.80
N GLY A 134 4.19 7.26 7.99
CA GLY A 134 4.86 6.97 9.24
C GLY A 134 3.87 6.93 10.39
N GLU A 135 4.23 6.26 11.48
CA GLU A 135 3.49 6.38 12.72
C GLU A 135 3.53 7.82 13.21
N GLU A 136 2.41 8.32 13.63
CA GLU A 136 2.32 9.66 14.20
C GLU A 136 2.29 9.57 15.71
N ASP A 137 3.16 10.32 16.36
CA ASP A 137 3.22 10.44 17.82
C ASP A 137 1.87 10.82 18.43
N ARG A 138 1.01 11.48 17.66
CA ARG A 138 -0.35 11.85 18.06
C ARG A 138 -1.27 10.67 18.29
N LEU A 139 -1.04 9.53 17.59
CA LEU A 139 -1.85 8.34 17.82
C LEU A 139 -1.62 7.77 19.22
N ASP A 140 -0.45 7.97 19.79
CA ASP A 140 -0.11 7.55 21.14
C ASP A 140 -0.71 8.46 22.21
N LEU A 141 -1.02 9.72 21.86
CA LEU A 141 -1.71 10.65 22.76
C LEU A 141 -3.17 10.26 23.02
N PHE A 142 -3.80 9.55 22.06
CA PHE A 142 -5.18 9.11 22.20
C PHE A 142 -5.26 7.70 22.79
N LYS A 143 -5.57 7.63 24.08
CA LYS A 143 -5.69 6.38 24.84
C LYS A 143 -6.87 5.48 24.39
N THR A 144 -7.87 6.05 23.70
CA THR A 144 -9.08 5.33 23.32
C THR A 144 -9.18 5.17 21.81
N ASN A 145 -9.63 3.99 21.36
CA ASN A 145 -9.88 3.72 19.95
C ASN A 145 -10.94 4.66 19.33
N ILE A 146 -11.88 5.15 20.14
CA ILE A 146 -12.93 6.08 19.72
C ILE A 146 -12.30 7.39 19.24
N ASN A 147 -11.39 7.96 20.02
CA ASN A 147 -10.73 9.23 19.67
C ASN A 147 -9.79 9.06 18.47
N ARG A 148 -9.07 7.94 18.38
CA ARG A 148 -8.24 7.61 17.21
C ARG A 148 -9.08 7.52 15.94
N THR A 149 -10.21 6.83 16.02
CA THR A 149 -11.16 6.68 14.91
C THR A 149 -11.76 8.04 14.51
N ALA A 150 -12.16 8.86 15.46
CA ALA A 150 -12.73 10.18 15.19
C ALA A 150 -11.72 11.09 14.50
N LEU A 151 -10.47 11.12 14.96
CA LEU A 151 -9.39 11.89 14.34
C LEU A 151 -9.09 11.37 12.91
N ALA A 152 -8.96 10.06 12.74
CA ALA A 152 -8.72 9.48 11.43
C ALA A 152 -9.84 9.83 10.43
N ARG A 153 -11.10 9.72 10.85
CA ARG A 153 -12.25 10.09 10.02
C ARG A 153 -12.26 11.57 9.66
N PHE A 154 -11.92 12.43 10.61
CA PHE A 154 -11.84 13.88 10.37
C PHE A 154 -10.76 14.19 9.33
N ARG A 155 -9.56 13.68 9.50
CA ARG A 155 -8.42 13.90 8.57
C ARG A 155 -8.69 13.33 7.19
N LEU A 156 -9.31 12.16 7.12
CA LEU A 156 -9.69 11.51 5.86
C LEU A 156 -10.89 12.18 5.18
N GLY A 157 -11.48 13.21 5.80
CA GLY A 157 -12.66 13.88 5.28
C GLY A 157 -13.90 12.97 5.21
N VAL A 158 -13.93 11.88 5.97
CA VAL A 158 -15.06 10.93 6.02
C VAL A 158 -15.88 11.07 7.30
N PHE A 159 -15.81 12.23 7.91
CA PHE A 159 -16.63 12.54 9.06
C PHE A 159 -18.11 12.57 8.66
N PRO A 160 -19.05 12.16 9.53
CA PRO A 160 -20.48 12.06 9.19
C PRO A 160 -21.21 13.42 9.09
N PHE A 161 -20.56 14.47 8.59
CA PHE A 161 -21.22 15.69 8.20
C PHE A 161 -22.09 15.44 6.97
N LYS A 162 -23.26 16.07 6.90
CA LYS A 162 -24.19 15.89 5.77
C LYS A 162 -23.53 16.25 4.44
N GLY A 163 -22.76 17.32 4.36
CA GLY A 163 -22.02 17.73 3.17
C GLY A 163 -21.03 16.68 2.67
N HIS A 164 -20.34 15.98 3.57
CA HIS A 164 -19.42 14.89 3.23
C HIS A 164 -20.11 13.60 2.77
N ARG A 165 -21.22 13.22 3.40
CA ARG A 165 -22.01 12.08 2.93
C ARG A 165 -22.54 12.30 1.51
N LEU A 166 -22.77 13.54 1.12
CA LEU A 166 -23.40 13.92 -0.13
C LEU A 166 -22.42 14.06 -1.30
N ARG A 167 -21.12 14.25 -1.03
CA ARG A 167 -20.11 14.21 -2.10
C ARG A 167 -20.09 12.88 -2.86
N TYR A 168 -20.57 11.81 -2.25
CA TYR A 168 -20.52 10.46 -2.82
C TYR A 168 -21.85 9.90 -3.30
N SER A 169 -23.00 10.53 -3.02
CA SER A 169 -24.28 9.84 -3.28
C SER A 169 -25.58 10.64 -3.48
N LEU A 170 -25.63 11.97 -3.34
CA LEU A 170 -26.93 12.68 -3.39
C LEU A 170 -26.90 14.04 -4.09
N SER A 171 -28.08 14.42 -4.64
CA SER A 171 -28.33 15.69 -5.33
C SER A 171 -28.11 16.91 -4.42
N GLU A 172 -27.72 18.04 -5.03
CA GLU A 172 -27.44 19.33 -4.35
C GLU A 172 -28.55 19.79 -3.37
N ALA A 173 -29.79 19.42 -3.63
CA ALA A 173 -30.94 19.81 -2.81
C ALA A 173 -30.88 19.34 -1.34
N ASN A 174 -30.04 18.37 -1.01
CA ASN A 174 -29.95 17.79 0.33
C ASN A 174 -28.72 18.23 1.12
N ARG A 175 -27.96 19.21 0.64
CA ARG A 175 -26.74 19.70 1.29
C ARG A 175 -26.99 20.79 2.33
N ALA A 176 -28.23 21.14 2.59
CA ALA A 176 -28.58 22.18 3.55
C ALA A 176 -28.11 21.79 4.96
N CYS A 177 -27.39 22.69 5.60
CA CYS A 177 -27.00 22.55 6.99
C CYS A 177 -28.25 22.46 7.89
N PRO A 178 -28.35 21.46 8.82
CA PRO A 178 -29.48 21.34 9.70
C PRO A 178 -29.63 22.50 10.71
N PHE A 179 -28.57 23.30 10.88
CA PHE A 179 -28.52 24.42 11.82
C PHE A 179 -28.67 25.78 11.12
N CYS A 180 -28.30 25.89 9.85
CA CYS A 180 -28.47 27.10 9.04
C CYS A 180 -29.06 26.69 7.70
N THR A 181 -30.28 27.01 7.45
CA THR A 181 -31.07 26.60 6.26
C THR A 181 -30.54 27.17 4.95
N ASP A 182 -29.65 28.16 4.98
CA ASP A 182 -29.29 28.98 3.84
C ASP A 182 -27.87 28.68 3.26
N LYS A 183 -27.12 27.78 3.85
CA LYS A 183 -25.75 27.44 3.40
C LYS A 183 -25.53 25.94 3.39
N ALA A 184 -24.80 25.49 2.37
CA ALA A 184 -24.28 24.12 2.38
C ALA A 184 -23.31 23.92 3.56
N GLU A 185 -23.34 22.74 4.14
CA GLU A 185 -22.41 22.33 5.20
C GLU A 185 -21.06 22.07 4.53
N ASP A 186 -20.04 22.90 4.82
CA ASP A 186 -18.66 22.80 4.29
C ASP A 186 -17.85 21.73 5.06
#